data_98ef63f7cd2fd65b04b1ce0e896294ec
#
_entry.id   98ef63f7cd2fd65b04b1ce0e896294ec
#
_cell.length_a   1.000
_cell.length_b   1.000
_cell.length_c   1.000
_cell.angle_alpha   90.00
_cell.angle_beta   90.00
_cell.angle_gamma   90.00
#
_symmetry.space_group_name_H-M   'P 1'
#
loop_
_entity.id
_entity.type
_entity.pdbx_description
1 polymer ?
#
loop_
_entity_poly.entity_id
_entity_poly.type
_entity_poly.pdbx_seq_one_letter_code
_entity_poly.pdbx_strand_id
1 'polypeptide(L)'
;MTSIRRGFLGRSMPKKMAILHRIPGCDKIPDGAMLFMGFTSRHVHGLAAGSLPSFETIPGYTDATLSSYFANGCMMHLSHIVIDLDLWYRFNYKERLSHMFNPRRTETEGNLSPSQAPDTTTYQPELEQDAANHKVVGHNAQMQFISRVDKDVTTVYGEKVPKGTVIFLRQDFDTIENPFEFACDTTIDPLPKAGVHFIGMAPSAQFFEKMRLQMDGVELQHKHRLKDEDMGFTKMLVTTHRQNYMLPPRAHRSMPLADLL
;
A
#
# COMPACT_ATOMS: atom_id res chain seq x y z
N MET A 1 16.89 3.60 19.43
CA MET A 1 15.69 4.17 20.14
C MET A 1 14.46 3.53 19.50
N THR A 2 13.61 2.88 20.26
CA THR A 2 12.41 2.24 19.75
C THR A 2 11.26 3.23 19.78
N SER A 3 10.61 3.43 18.65
CA SER A 3 9.43 4.30 18.54
C SER A 3 8.18 3.44 18.57
N ILE A 4 7.21 3.80 19.40
CA ILE A 4 5.87 3.19 19.39
C ILE A 4 4.97 4.06 18.52
N ARG A 5 4.33 3.45 17.54
CA ARG A 5 3.36 4.11 16.68
C ARG A 5 1.97 3.52 16.91
N ARG A 6 0.97 4.36 16.92
CA ARG A 6 -0.43 3.98 17.14
C ARG A 6 -1.18 4.01 15.83
N GLY A 7 -1.94 2.96 15.58
CA GLY A 7 -2.86 2.87 14.48
C GLY A 7 -4.20 2.28 14.94
N PHE A 8 -5.22 2.41 14.14
CA PHE A 8 -6.53 1.85 14.43
C PHE A 8 -7.14 1.21 13.18
N LEU A 9 -7.99 0.24 13.43
CA LEU A 9 -8.76 -0.48 12.42
C LEU A 9 -10.21 -0.62 12.91
N GLY A 10 -11.14 -0.71 11.97
CA GLY A 10 -12.53 -1.03 12.29
C GLY A 10 -13.54 -0.14 11.57
N ARG A 11 -14.75 -0.68 11.44
CA ARG A 11 -15.85 0.05 10.79
C ARG A 11 -16.16 1.34 11.54
N SER A 12 -16.28 2.42 10.79
CA SER A 12 -16.56 3.78 11.27
C SER A 12 -15.48 4.38 12.18
N MET A 13 -14.40 3.67 12.48
CA MET A 13 -13.31 4.20 13.31
C MET A 13 -12.64 5.40 12.65
N PRO A 14 -12.27 5.38 11.34
CA PRO A 14 -11.66 6.53 10.68
C PRO A 14 -12.50 7.80 10.84
N LYS A 15 -13.80 7.73 10.57
CA LYS A 15 -14.70 8.89 10.73
C LYS A 15 -14.77 9.39 12.17
N LYS A 16 -14.95 8.46 13.13
CA LYS A 16 -15.05 8.83 14.55
C LYS A 16 -13.77 9.49 15.06
N MET A 17 -12.61 8.93 14.70
CA MET A 17 -11.33 9.48 15.09
C MET A 17 -11.06 10.83 14.40
N ALA A 18 -11.38 10.96 13.12
CA ALA A 18 -11.24 12.22 12.41
C ALA A 18 -12.11 13.32 12.98
N ILE A 19 -13.36 13.03 13.35
CA ILE A 19 -14.26 13.98 14.01
C ILE A 19 -13.71 14.38 15.38
N LEU A 20 -13.30 13.40 16.20
CA LEU A 20 -12.75 13.64 17.55
C LEU A 20 -11.55 14.60 17.50
N HIS A 21 -10.70 14.47 16.48
CA HIS A 21 -9.51 15.29 16.31
C HIS A 21 -9.69 16.46 15.34
N ARG A 22 -10.92 16.72 14.90
CA ARG A 22 -11.28 17.86 14.02
C ARG A 22 -10.46 17.91 12.72
N ILE A 23 -10.18 16.74 12.15
CA ILE A 23 -9.44 16.64 10.88
C ILE A 23 -10.27 17.28 9.76
N PRO A 24 -9.71 18.17 8.93
CA PRO A 24 -10.39 18.75 7.77
C PRO A 24 -10.94 17.66 6.84
N GLY A 25 -12.18 17.82 6.37
CA GLY A 25 -12.85 16.84 5.49
C GLY A 25 -13.46 15.63 6.20
N CYS A 26 -13.38 15.56 7.53
CA CYS A 26 -13.88 14.41 8.32
C CYS A 26 -15.39 14.16 8.17
N ASP A 27 -16.18 15.19 7.95
CA ASP A 27 -17.63 15.12 7.73
C ASP A 27 -18.00 14.34 6.46
N LYS A 28 -17.13 14.36 5.47
CA LYS A 28 -17.31 13.70 4.17
C LYS A 28 -16.99 12.21 4.17
N ILE A 29 -16.38 11.69 5.25
CA ILE A 29 -16.07 10.26 5.37
C ILE A 29 -17.37 9.48 5.54
N PRO A 30 -17.69 8.49 4.68
CA PRO A 30 -18.91 7.69 4.79
C PRO A 30 -19.00 6.91 6.10
N ASP A 31 -20.20 6.71 6.60
CA ASP A 31 -20.45 5.81 7.72
C ASP A 31 -20.11 4.36 7.32
N GLY A 32 -19.53 3.61 8.23
CA GLY A 32 -19.10 2.23 7.96
C GLY A 32 -17.76 2.09 7.25
N ALA A 33 -17.15 3.19 6.77
CA ALA A 33 -15.82 3.16 6.17
C ALA A 33 -14.77 2.58 7.14
N MET A 34 -13.87 1.78 6.63
CA MET A 34 -12.74 1.21 7.38
C MET A 34 -11.42 1.95 7.11
N LEU A 35 -11.40 2.79 6.09
CA LEU A 35 -10.27 3.61 5.70
C LEU A 35 -10.69 5.07 5.61
N PHE A 36 -9.78 5.99 5.87
CA PHE A 36 -10.04 7.43 5.69
C PHE A 36 -10.51 7.79 4.29
N MET A 37 -10.09 7.04 3.29
CA MET A 37 -10.49 7.22 1.89
C MET A 37 -11.95 6.84 1.61
N GLY A 38 -12.70 6.35 2.60
CA GLY A 38 -14.13 6.09 2.51
C GLY A 38 -14.51 4.68 2.08
N PHE A 39 -13.55 3.78 1.97
CA PHE A 39 -13.80 2.41 1.54
C PHE A 39 -13.62 1.40 2.67
N THR A 40 -14.17 0.19 2.48
CA THR A 40 -13.87 -0.96 3.32
C THR A 40 -12.60 -1.64 2.84
N SER A 41 -11.75 -2.06 3.78
CA SER A 41 -10.59 -2.87 3.43
C SER A 41 -11.05 -4.27 3.02
N ARG A 42 -10.69 -4.70 1.82
CA ARG A 42 -10.92 -6.06 1.33
C ARG A 42 -9.60 -6.66 0.86
N HIS A 43 -8.75 -6.98 1.80
CA HIS A 43 -7.56 -7.79 1.53
C HIS A 43 -7.96 -9.26 1.40
N VAL A 44 -8.81 -9.60 0.43
CA VAL A 44 -9.21 -10.97 0.14
C VAL A 44 -8.34 -11.50 -0.99
N HIS A 45 -7.82 -12.70 -0.84
CA HIS A 45 -7.04 -13.43 -1.85
C HIS A 45 -5.81 -12.69 -2.41
N GLY A 46 -4.70 -12.81 -1.75
CA GLY A 46 -3.40 -12.54 -2.34
C GLY A 46 -2.74 -11.21 -2.00
N LEU A 47 -3.39 -10.35 -1.23
CA LEU A 47 -2.71 -9.22 -0.57
C LEU A 47 -2.80 -9.32 0.95
N ALA A 48 -3.48 -10.34 1.46
CA ALA A 48 -3.56 -10.67 2.87
C ALA A 48 -2.66 -11.85 3.23
N ALA A 49 -2.25 -11.90 4.49
CA ALA A 49 -1.21 -12.80 5.01
C ALA A 49 -1.44 -14.31 4.80
N GLY A 50 -2.65 -14.75 4.49
CA GLY A 50 -2.99 -16.18 4.49
C GLY A 50 -2.63 -16.99 3.25
N SER A 51 -2.25 -16.36 2.15
CA SER A 51 -2.09 -17.04 0.85
C SER A 51 -0.77 -16.72 0.14
N LEU A 52 0.17 -16.10 0.84
CA LEU A 52 1.47 -15.78 0.27
C LEU A 52 2.42 -16.96 0.42
N PRO A 53 3.17 -17.33 -0.63
CA PRO A 53 4.33 -18.17 -0.46
C PRO A 53 5.25 -17.58 0.59
N SER A 54 5.88 -18.42 1.40
CA SER A 54 6.90 -17.94 2.33
C SER A 54 8.05 -17.33 1.52
N PHE A 55 8.49 -16.13 1.89
CA PHE A 55 9.68 -15.53 1.29
C PHE A 55 10.92 -16.40 1.48
N GLU A 56 10.90 -17.26 2.50
CA GLU A 56 11.94 -18.24 2.76
C GLU A 56 12.00 -19.33 1.68
N THR A 57 10.92 -19.51 0.89
CA THR A 57 10.83 -20.52 -0.17
C THR A 57 10.97 -19.97 -1.59
N ILE A 58 11.17 -18.65 -1.76
CA ILE A 58 11.37 -18.04 -3.08
C ILE A 58 12.79 -17.44 -3.20
N PRO A 59 13.82 -18.27 -3.22
CA PRO A 59 15.17 -17.79 -3.47
C PRO A 59 15.29 -17.30 -4.92
N GLY A 60 16.11 -16.28 -5.12
CA GLY A 60 16.17 -15.56 -6.41
C GLY A 60 15.40 -14.25 -6.38
N TYR A 61 14.56 -14.04 -5.34
CA TYR A 61 13.97 -12.74 -5.00
C TYR A 61 14.56 -12.14 -3.72
N THR A 62 15.49 -12.82 -3.07
CA THR A 62 16.18 -12.31 -1.88
C THR A 62 17.54 -11.74 -2.28
N ASP A 63 17.91 -10.63 -1.63
CA ASP A 63 19.22 -9.99 -1.81
C ASP A 63 20.34 -10.74 -1.06
N ALA A 64 19.98 -11.66 -0.16
CA ALA A 64 20.95 -12.42 0.62
C ALA A 64 21.41 -13.68 -0.12
N THR A 65 22.69 -13.97 -0.05
CA THR A 65 23.22 -15.25 -0.54
C THR A 65 22.78 -16.39 0.36
N LEU A 66 22.65 -17.60 -0.18
CA LEU A 66 22.20 -18.78 0.57
C LEU A 66 23.10 -19.16 1.76
N SER A 67 24.32 -18.69 1.78
CA SER A 67 25.30 -18.92 2.86
C SER A 67 25.31 -17.82 3.93
N SER A 68 24.53 -16.76 3.77
CA SER A 68 24.52 -15.66 4.73
C SER A 68 23.56 -15.91 5.88
N TYR A 69 23.78 -15.21 7.00
CA TYR A 69 22.87 -15.19 8.13
C TYR A 69 21.42 -14.77 7.73
N PHE A 70 21.30 -13.92 6.72
CA PHE A 70 20.04 -13.42 6.19
C PHE A 70 19.48 -14.26 5.04
N ALA A 71 20.09 -15.39 4.73
CA ALA A 71 19.55 -16.29 3.72
C ALA A 71 18.09 -16.63 4.06
N ASN A 72 17.21 -16.60 3.06
CA ASN A 72 15.77 -16.79 3.25
C ASN A 72 15.08 -15.75 4.16
N GLY A 73 15.74 -14.63 4.42
CA GLY A 73 15.11 -13.48 5.05
C GLY A 73 14.24 -12.69 4.08
N CYS A 74 13.74 -11.56 4.52
CA CYS A 74 12.99 -10.64 3.67
C CYS A 74 13.33 -9.19 3.95
N MET A 75 12.92 -8.31 3.04
CA MET A 75 13.00 -6.88 3.23
C MET A 75 11.67 -6.35 3.75
N MET A 76 11.71 -5.43 4.70
CA MET A 76 10.55 -4.73 5.21
C MET A 76 10.65 -3.25 4.88
N HIS A 77 9.56 -2.70 4.36
CA HIS A 77 9.35 -1.28 4.19
C HIS A 77 8.38 -0.79 5.25
N LEU A 78 8.71 0.34 5.87
CA LEU A 78 7.83 1.05 6.80
C LEU A 78 7.77 2.51 6.36
N SER A 79 6.56 3.04 6.19
CA SER A 79 6.36 4.46 5.94
C SER A 79 5.18 5.01 6.73
N HIS A 80 5.26 6.31 7.00
CA HIS A 80 4.13 7.11 7.46
C HIS A 80 3.72 8.07 6.34
N ILE A 81 2.44 8.05 6.03
CA ILE A 81 1.86 8.80 4.91
C ILE A 81 0.72 9.65 5.47
N VAL A 82 0.75 10.95 5.22
CA VAL A 82 -0.35 11.87 5.50
C VAL A 82 -1.28 11.91 4.30
N ILE A 83 -2.57 11.94 4.56
CA ILE A 83 -3.64 11.97 3.55
C ILE A 83 -4.31 13.33 3.57
N ASP A 84 -4.34 14.01 2.43
CA ASP A 84 -5.16 15.21 2.22
C ASP A 84 -6.62 14.80 1.95
N LEU A 85 -7.41 14.68 3.02
CA LEU A 85 -8.80 14.30 2.93
C LEU A 85 -9.66 15.37 2.24
N ASP A 86 -9.34 16.64 2.41
CA ASP A 86 -10.11 17.69 1.77
C ASP A 86 -9.95 17.64 0.26
N LEU A 87 -8.74 17.45 -0.22
CA LEU A 87 -8.46 17.24 -1.64
C LEU A 87 -9.15 15.97 -2.16
N TRP A 88 -9.02 14.85 -1.44
CA TRP A 88 -9.64 13.58 -1.80
C TRP A 88 -11.16 13.68 -1.95
N TYR A 89 -11.83 14.33 -1.02
CA TYR A 89 -13.29 14.45 -1.03
C TYR A 89 -13.83 15.57 -1.93
N ARG A 90 -12.98 16.28 -2.69
CA ARG A 90 -13.41 17.11 -3.82
C ARG A 90 -13.83 16.26 -5.02
N PHE A 91 -13.25 15.08 -5.16
CA PHE A 91 -13.70 14.12 -6.15
C PHE A 91 -15.07 13.56 -5.77
N ASN A 92 -15.94 13.39 -6.77
CA ASN A 92 -17.18 12.67 -6.59
C ASN A 92 -16.91 11.17 -6.37
N TYR A 93 -17.94 10.40 -6.02
CA TYR A 93 -17.77 8.99 -5.69
C TYR A 93 -17.20 8.16 -6.85
N LYS A 94 -17.66 8.38 -8.09
CA LYS A 94 -17.18 7.64 -9.27
C LYS A 94 -15.72 7.94 -9.56
N GLU A 95 -15.32 9.20 -9.44
CA GLU A 95 -13.91 9.60 -9.58
C GLU A 95 -13.05 8.92 -8.51
N ARG A 96 -13.47 8.97 -7.24
CA ARG A 96 -12.75 8.26 -6.16
C ARG A 96 -12.64 6.77 -6.42
N LEU A 97 -13.69 6.15 -6.98
CA LEU A 97 -13.68 4.73 -7.33
C LEU A 97 -12.64 4.44 -8.42
N SER A 98 -12.56 5.28 -9.46
CA SER A 98 -11.57 5.16 -10.53
C SER A 98 -10.14 5.31 -10.02
N HIS A 99 -9.90 6.29 -9.16
CA HIS A 99 -8.58 6.56 -8.58
C HIS A 99 -8.14 5.49 -7.59
N MET A 100 -9.07 4.90 -6.83
CA MET A 100 -8.74 3.89 -5.85
C MET A 100 -8.56 2.50 -6.47
N PHE A 101 -9.43 2.10 -7.39
CA PHE A 101 -9.48 0.74 -7.94
C PHE A 101 -9.05 0.70 -9.40
N ASN A 102 -9.93 0.97 -10.32
CA ASN A 102 -9.65 1.26 -11.71
C ASN A 102 -10.90 1.83 -12.43
N PRO A 103 -10.71 2.51 -13.58
CA PRO A 103 -11.81 3.13 -14.31
C PRO A 103 -12.91 2.16 -14.76
N ARG A 104 -12.57 0.95 -15.16
CA ARG A 104 -13.56 -0.05 -15.64
C ARG A 104 -14.49 -0.53 -14.54
N ARG A 105 -14.04 -0.53 -13.30
CA ARG A 105 -14.89 -0.88 -12.16
C ARG A 105 -16.02 0.13 -11.94
N THR A 106 -15.82 1.37 -12.32
CA THR A 106 -16.91 2.38 -12.27
C THR A 106 -18.04 2.07 -13.23
N GLU A 107 -17.75 1.43 -14.37
CA GLU A 107 -18.75 1.07 -15.37
C GLU A 107 -19.56 -0.15 -14.93
N THR A 108 -18.92 -1.12 -14.27
CA THR A 108 -19.55 -2.37 -13.87
C THR A 108 -20.18 -2.34 -12.49
N GLU A 109 -19.66 -1.53 -11.58
CA GLU A 109 -20.01 -1.54 -10.16
C GLU A 109 -20.52 -0.15 -9.68
N GLY A 110 -21.03 0.66 -10.60
CA GLY A 110 -21.44 2.05 -10.31
C GLY A 110 -22.53 2.23 -9.25
N ASN A 111 -23.17 1.16 -8.78
CA ASN A 111 -24.21 1.15 -7.75
C ASN A 111 -23.73 0.69 -6.38
N LEU A 112 -22.43 0.51 -6.16
CA LEU A 112 -21.90 0.19 -4.84
C LEU A 112 -22.19 1.34 -3.86
N SER A 113 -22.49 0.99 -2.62
CA SER A 113 -22.57 2.01 -1.58
C SER A 113 -21.22 2.69 -1.38
N PRO A 114 -21.17 3.97 -0.96
CA PRO A 114 -19.92 4.71 -0.78
C PRO A 114 -18.88 4.04 0.13
N SER A 115 -19.31 3.13 1.01
CA SER A 115 -18.43 2.36 1.91
C SER A 115 -18.08 0.97 1.40
N GLN A 116 -18.61 0.54 0.25
CA GLN A 116 -18.30 -0.75 -0.35
C GLN A 116 -17.11 -0.61 -1.30
N ALA A 117 -16.12 -1.48 -1.13
CA ALA A 117 -15.05 -1.63 -2.09
C ALA A 117 -15.42 -2.67 -3.14
N PRO A 118 -15.11 -2.44 -4.43
CA PRO A 118 -15.21 -3.46 -5.46
C PRO A 118 -14.39 -4.70 -5.11
N ASP A 119 -14.76 -5.83 -5.67
CA ASP A 119 -13.95 -7.03 -5.57
C ASP A 119 -12.64 -6.84 -6.36
N THR A 120 -11.53 -6.83 -5.65
CA THR A 120 -10.20 -6.59 -6.23
C THR A 120 -9.35 -7.86 -6.30
N THR A 121 -9.97 -9.02 -6.16
CA THR A 121 -9.27 -10.31 -6.10
C THR A 121 -8.63 -10.72 -7.41
N THR A 122 -9.12 -10.18 -8.53
CA THR A 122 -8.64 -10.56 -9.85
C THR A 122 -7.35 -9.83 -10.20
N TYR A 123 -6.33 -10.58 -10.60
CA TYR A 123 -5.14 -10.00 -11.21
C TYR A 123 -5.53 -9.21 -12.47
N GLN A 124 -5.12 -7.94 -12.49
CA GLN A 124 -5.44 -7.07 -13.60
C GLN A 124 -4.17 -6.67 -14.36
N PRO A 125 -3.85 -7.35 -15.45
CA PRO A 125 -2.75 -6.97 -16.33
C PRO A 125 -3.05 -5.69 -17.13
N GLU A 126 -4.17 -5.05 -16.88
CA GLU A 126 -4.82 -4.05 -17.73
C GLU A 126 -4.50 -2.61 -17.34
N LEU A 127 -3.54 -2.42 -16.42
CA LEU A 127 -3.09 -1.09 -15.98
C LEU A 127 -2.74 -0.18 -17.15
N GLU A 128 -2.02 -0.71 -18.13
CA GLU A 128 -1.63 0.03 -19.33
C GLU A 128 -2.82 0.34 -20.23
N GLN A 129 -3.76 -0.59 -20.34
CA GLN A 129 -4.98 -0.41 -21.11
C GLN A 129 -5.91 0.62 -20.47
N ASP A 130 -5.99 0.65 -19.13
CA ASP A 130 -6.72 1.70 -18.40
C ASP A 130 -6.08 3.07 -18.65
N ALA A 131 -4.75 3.17 -18.58
CA ALA A 131 -4.01 4.39 -18.90
C ALA A 131 -4.26 4.87 -20.33
N ALA A 132 -4.26 3.96 -21.29
CA ALA A 132 -4.48 4.27 -22.71
C ALA A 132 -5.91 4.75 -22.99
N ASN A 133 -6.91 4.03 -22.47
CA ASN A 133 -8.32 4.20 -22.84
C ASN A 133 -9.05 5.22 -21.97
N HIS A 134 -8.79 5.22 -20.66
CA HIS A 134 -9.52 6.05 -19.68
C HIS A 134 -8.74 7.26 -19.20
N LYS A 135 -7.43 7.31 -19.48
CA LYS A 135 -6.53 8.37 -18.99
C LYS A 135 -6.49 8.50 -17.47
N VAL A 136 -6.85 7.44 -16.76
CA VAL A 136 -6.78 7.34 -15.28
C VAL A 136 -6.25 5.97 -14.92
N VAL A 137 -5.40 5.91 -13.91
CA VAL A 137 -4.85 4.67 -13.36
C VAL A 137 -5.25 4.55 -11.91
N GLY A 138 -5.87 3.43 -11.54
CA GLY A 138 -6.27 3.19 -10.15
C GLY A 138 -5.13 2.68 -9.29
N HIS A 139 -5.03 3.15 -8.06
CA HIS A 139 -4.03 2.73 -7.07
C HIS A 139 -4.00 1.20 -6.89
N ASN A 140 -5.16 0.59 -6.75
CA ASN A 140 -5.24 -0.86 -6.58
C ASN A 140 -4.70 -1.62 -7.80
N ALA A 141 -4.97 -1.14 -9.01
CA ALA A 141 -4.43 -1.75 -10.23
C ALA A 141 -2.89 -1.66 -10.27
N GLN A 142 -2.31 -0.53 -9.88
CA GLN A 142 -0.86 -0.37 -9.71
C GLN A 142 -0.32 -1.38 -8.69
N MET A 143 -0.95 -1.48 -7.51
CA MET A 143 -0.54 -2.42 -6.46
C MET A 143 -0.65 -3.88 -6.90
N GLN A 144 -1.69 -4.27 -7.61
CA GLN A 144 -1.84 -5.62 -8.15
C GLN A 144 -0.72 -5.96 -9.13
N PHE A 145 -0.38 -5.03 -10.01
CA PHE A 145 0.68 -5.21 -10.99
C PHE A 145 2.04 -5.45 -10.34
N ILE A 146 2.43 -4.59 -9.39
CA ILE A 146 3.76 -4.68 -8.75
C ILE A 146 3.88 -5.79 -7.73
N SER A 147 2.76 -6.22 -7.11
CA SER A 147 2.78 -7.20 -6.01
C SER A 147 2.96 -8.64 -6.47
N ARG A 148 3.08 -8.88 -7.77
CA ARG A 148 3.05 -10.22 -8.33
C ARG A 148 4.30 -10.56 -9.13
N VAL A 149 4.55 -11.86 -9.23
CA VAL A 149 5.60 -12.40 -10.09
C VAL A 149 5.26 -12.10 -11.55
N ASP A 150 6.18 -11.51 -12.28
CA ASP A 150 6.01 -11.09 -13.67
C ASP A 150 6.26 -12.21 -14.69
N LYS A 151 6.90 -13.29 -14.27
CA LYS A 151 7.17 -14.50 -15.08
C LYS A 151 7.16 -15.73 -14.19
N ASP A 152 7.06 -16.92 -14.80
CA ASP A 152 7.21 -18.17 -14.09
C ASP A 152 8.63 -18.27 -13.49
N VAL A 153 8.69 -18.67 -12.23
CA VAL A 153 9.93 -18.83 -11.49
C VAL A 153 9.99 -20.24 -10.90
N THR A 154 11.18 -20.82 -10.88
CA THR A 154 11.44 -22.05 -10.14
C THR A 154 12.33 -21.72 -8.96
N THR A 155 11.89 -22.09 -7.76
CA THR A 155 12.67 -21.88 -6.53
C THR A 155 13.91 -22.78 -6.50
N VAL A 156 14.86 -22.51 -5.62
CA VAL A 156 16.02 -23.38 -5.42
C VAL A 156 15.63 -24.78 -4.91
N TYR A 157 14.42 -24.93 -4.37
CA TYR A 157 13.88 -26.20 -3.93
C TYR A 157 13.09 -26.94 -5.03
N GLY A 158 13.09 -26.39 -6.26
CA GLY A 158 12.38 -26.98 -7.40
C GLY A 158 10.87 -26.68 -7.45
N GLU A 159 10.36 -25.89 -6.52
CA GLU A 159 8.95 -25.48 -6.51
C GLU A 159 8.70 -24.48 -7.64
N LYS A 160 7.60 -24.65 -8.36
CA LYS A 160 7.18 -23.73 -9.43
C LYS A 160 6.27 -22.65 -8.86
N VAL A 161 6.67 -21.40 -9.05
CA VAL A 161 5.89 -20.20 -8.71
C VAL A 161 5.41 -19.58 -10.03
N PRO A 162 4.13 -19.74 -10.37
CA PRO A 162 3.63 -19.25 -11.65
C PRO A 162 3.54 -17.73 -11.67
N LYS A 163 3.61 -17.17 -12.88
CA LYS A 163 3.32 -15.76 -13.14
C LYS A 163 1.99 -15.36 -12.48
N GLY A 164 1.96 -14.17 -11.88
CA GLY A 164 0.79 -13.66 -11.18
C GLY A 164 0.69 -14.08 -9.72
N THR A 165 1.57 -14.97 -9.22
CA THR A 165 1.64 -15.29 -7.79
C THR A 165 2.00 -14.06 -6.99
N VAL A 166 1.29 -13.82 -5.89
CA VAL A 166 1.55 -12.69 -5.01
C VAL A 166 2.82 -12.92 -4.19
N ILE A 167 3.71 -11.95 -4.20
CA ILE A 167 5.01 -11.99 -3.48
C ILE A 167 5.21 -10.80 -2.54
N PHE A 168 4.21 -9.95 -2.41
CA PHE A 168 4.28 -8.77 -1.55
C PHE A 168 3.20 -8.82 -0.49
N LEU A 169 3.61 -8.90 0.76
CA LEU A 169 2.72 -8.77 1.90
C LEU A 169 2.67 -7.31 2.33
N ARG A 170 1.48 -6.76 2.45
CA ARG A 170 1.28 -5.39 2.95
C ARG A 170 0.21 -5.34 4.02
N GLN A 171 0.36 -4.36 4.91
CA GLN A 171 -0.62 -4.01 5.92
C GLN A 171 -0.63 -2.51 6.11
N ASP A 172 -1.82 -1.95 6.15
CA ASP A 172 -2.05 -0.53 6.40
C ASP A 172 -2.80 -0.36 7.72
N PHE A 173 -2.43 0.67 8.47
CA PHE A 173 -3.12 1.07 9.70
C PHE A 173 -3.41 2.57 9.62
N ASP A 174 -4.68 2.93 9.71
CA ASP A 174 -5.05 4.33 9.83
C ASP A 174 -4.46 4.95 11.09
N THR A 175 -4.00 6.18 11.00
CA THR A 175 -3.46 6.94 12.12
C THR A 175 -3.88 8.41 12.04
N ILE A 176 -3.89 9.08 13.19
CA ILE A 176 -4.06 10.52 13.30
C ILE A 176 -2.82 11.19 13.89
N GLU A 177 -1.72 10.44 14.01
CA GLU A 177 -0.48 10.97 14.53
C GLU A 177 0.15 11.94 13.55
N ASN A 178 0.45 13.14 14.02
CA ASN A 178 1.32 14.04 13.27
C ASN A 178 2.78 13.64 13.54
N PRO A 179 3.53 13.21 12.52
CA PRO A 179 4.92 12.80 12.71
C PRO A 179 5.85 13.95 13.11
N PHE A 180 5.38 15.18 12.97
CA PHE A 180 6.12 16.39 13.29
C PHE A 180 5.69 17.06 14.61
N GLU A 181 4.82 16.39 15.40
CA GLU A 181 4.30 16.92 16.66
C GLU A 181 5.40 17.40 17.63
N PHE A 182 6.55 16.71 17.60
CA PHE A 182 7.70 17.05 18.44
C PHE A 182 8.85 17.73 17.69
N ALA A 183 8.57 18.26 16.50
CA ALA A 183 9.60 19.02 15.77
C ALA A 183 9.88 20.34 16.50
N CYS A 184 11.16 20.67 16.60
CA CYS A 184 11.58 21.97 17.16
C CYS A 184 11.29 23.15 16.23
N ASP A 185 10.91 22.88 14.99
CA ASP A 185 10.59 23.89 14.01
C ASP A 185 9.15 24.39 14.22
N THR A 186 9.01 25.61 14.66
CA THR A 186 7.71 26.25 14.93
C THR A 186 6.91 26.59 13.67
N THR A 187 7.48 26.42 12.50
CA THR A 187 6.77 26.60 11.21
C THR A 187 5.97 25.33 10.82
N ILE A 188 6.25 24.20 11.46
CA ILE A 188 5.56 22.95 11.21
C ILE A 188 4.28 22.89 12.04
N ASP A 189 3.14 22.69 11.38
CA ASP A 189 1.86 22.52 12.03
C ASP A 189 1.84 21.24 12.91
N PRO A 190 1.72 21.37 14.24
CA PRO A 190 1.75 20.24 15.15
C PRO A 190 0.40 19.50 15.26
N LEU A 191 -0.64 19.96 14.55
CA LEU A 191 -1.98 19.38 14.68
C LEU A 191 -2.05 17.94 14.15
N PRO A 192 -2.93 17.10 14.73
CA PRO A 192 -3.21 15.77 14.22
C PRO A 192 -3.61 15.79 12.74
N LYS A 193 -3.16 14.80 12.00
CA LYS A 193 -3.44 14.64 10.56
C LYS A 193 -3.93 13.23 10.27
N ALA A 194 -4.88 13.12 9.36
CA ALA A 194 -5.24 11.81 8.82
C ALA A 194 -4.05 11.22 8.09
N GLY A 195 -3.74 9.97 8.38
CA GLY A 195 -2.61 9.31 7.77
C GLY A 195 -2.73 7.79 7.83
N VAL A 196 -1.72 7.14 7.32
CA VAL A 196 -1.59 5.69 7.36
C VAL A 196 -0.14 5.29 7.65
N HIS A 197 0.03 4.30 8.51
CA HIS A 197 1.27 3.55 8.62
C HIS A 197 1.19 2.39 7.63
N PHE A 198 2.06 2.42 6.64
CA PHE A 198 2.17 1.38 5.63
C PHE A 198 3.36 0.48 5.94
N ILE A 199 3.10 -0.81 6.05
CA ILE A 199 4.11 -1.84 6.21
C ILE A 199 4.06 -2.75 4.98
N GLY A 200 5.20 -2.94 4.33
CA GLY A 200 5.33 -3.85 3.21
C GLY A 200 6.47 -4.82 3.41
N MET A 201 6.27 -6.10 3.11
CA MET A 201 7.31 -7.12 3.13
C MET A 201 7.49 -7.70 1.75
N ALA A 202 8.73 -7.75 1.28
CA ALA A 202 9.11 -8.21 -0.04
C ALA A 202 10.37 -9.07 0.02
N PRO A 203 10.60 -9.95 -0.96
CA PRO A 203 11.79 -10.80 -0.98
C PRO A 203 13.10 -10.02 -1.17
N SER A 204 13.08 -8.87 -1.86
CA SER A 204 14.29 -8.11 -2.18
C SER A 204 14.08 -6.60 -2.10
N ALA A 205 15.18 -5.84 -1.97
CA ALA A 205 15.17 -4.38 -1.98
C ALA A 205 14.79 -3.81 -3.35
N GLN A 206 15.16 -4.49 -4.45
CA GLN A 206 14.77 -4.10 -5.81
C GLN A 206 13.25 -4.03 -5.99
N PHE A 207 12.52 -4.82 -5.22
CA PHE A 207 11.07 -4.75 -5.21
C PHE A 207 10.58 -3.37 -4.77
N PHE A 208 11.20 -2.74 -3.79
CA PHE A 208 10.82 -1.40 -3.33
C PHE A 208 11.10 -0.32 -4.36
N GLU A 209 12.19 -0.45 -5.11
CA GLU A 209 12.47 0.43 -6.25
C GLU A 209 11.41 0.28 -7.34
N LYS A 210 11.12 -0.96 -7.76
CA LYS A 210 10.04 -1.26 -8.71
C LYS A 210 8.69 -0.71 -8.22
N MET A 211 8.37 -0.93 -6.95
CA MET A 211 7.16 -0.39 -6.35
C MET A 211 7.11 1.13 -6.46
N ARG A 212 8.20 1.80 -6.15
CA ARG A 212 8.27 3.26 -6.21
C ARG A 212 8.02 3.78 -7.62
N LEU A 213 8.76 3.28 -8.59
CA LEU A 213 8.63 3.68 -9.99
C LEU A 213 7.22 3.47 -10.53
N GLN A 214 6.60 2.34 -10.20
CA GLN A 214 5.25 2.02 -10.64
C GLN A 214 4.18 2.84 -9.92
N MET A 215 4.34 3.11 -8.62
CA MET A 215 3.39 3.94 -7.88
C MET A 215 3.46 5.41 -8.29
N ASP A 216 4.65 5.91 -8.58
CA ASP A 216 4.82 7.26 -9.14
C ASP A 216 4.36 7.30 -10.62
N GLY A 217 4.27 6.16 -11.30
CA GLY A 217 3.66 5.99 -12.62
C GLY A 217 4.37 6.73 -13.76
N VAL A 218 5.65 7.06 -13.60
CA VAL A 218 6.40 7.91 -14.54
C VAL A 218 6.37 7.38 -15.97
N GLU A 219 6.53 6.07 -16.15
CA GLU A 219 6.51 5.46 -17.48
C GLU A 219 5.13 5.58 -18.14
N LEU A 220 4.05 5.34 -17.38
CA LEU A 220 2.68 5.44 -17.86
C LEU A 220 2.31 6.89 -18.17
N GLN A 221 2.75 7.83 -17.33
CA GLN A 221 2.55 9.25 -17.56
C GLN A 221 3.17 9.68 -18.90
N HIS A 222 4.41 9.34 -19.14
CA HIS A 222 5.09 9.70 -20.39
C HIS A 222 4.46 9.01 -21.60
N LYS A 223 4.20 7.71 -21.52
CA LYS A 223 3.67 6.91 -22.62
C LYS A 223 2.25 7.33 -23.02
N HIS A 224 1.39 7.59 -22.05
CA HIS A 224 -0.03 7.86 -22.26
C HIS A 224 -0.42 9.31 -22.01
N ARG A 225 0.54 10.20 -21.71
CA ARG A 225 0.33 11.63 -21.41
C ARG A 225 -0.68 11.84 -20.29
N LEU A 226 -0.53 11.08 -19.19
CA LEU A 226 -1.36 11.22 -18.01
C LEU A 226 -0.88 12.41 -17.17
N LYS A 227 -1.80 13.03 -16.46
CA LYS A 227 -1.47 14.04 -15.47
C LYS A 227 -1.20 13.39 -14.11
N ASP A 228 -0.52 14.09 -13.23
CA ASP A 228 -0.26 13.61 -11.86
C ASP A 228 -1.56 13.29 -11.12
N GLU A 229 -2.59 14.07 -11.34
CA GLU A 229 -3.91 13.89 -10.72
C GLU A 229 -4.63 12.63 -11.19
N ASP A 230 -4.24 12.05 -12.33
CA ASP A 230 -4.86 10.86 -12.92
C ASP A 230 -4.15 9.56 -12.48
N MET A 231 -3.10 9.68 -11.65
CA MET A 231 -2.28 8.56 -11.16
C MET A 231 -2.71 8.11 -9.76
N GLY A 232 -3.73 7.27 -9.69
CA GLY A 232 -4.26 6.77 -8.43
C GLY A 232 -4.63 7.92 -7.48
N PHE A 233 -4.23 7.83 -6.24
CA PHE A 233 -4.39 8.90 -5.26
C PHE A 233 -3.06 9.45 -4.73
N THR A 234 -1.97 9.22 -5.47
CA THR A 234 -0.61 9.61 -5.07
C THR A 234 -0.49 11.10 -4.75
N LYS A 235 -1.20 11.95 -5.51
CA LYS A 235 -1.22 13.41 -5.29
C LYS A 235 -1.84 13.82 -3.95
N MET A 236 -2.71 12.99 -3.38
CA MET A 236 -3.36 13.22 -2.09
C MET A 236 -2.53 12.70 -0.91
N LEU A 237 -1.37 12.09 -1.20
CA LEU A 237 -0.52 11.46 -0.22
C LEU A 237 0.81 12.20 -0.08
N VAL A 238 1.20 12.44 1.17
CA VAL A 238 2.53 12.97 1.49
C VAL A 238 3.25 11.96 2.38
N THR A 239 4.29 11.32 1.86
CA THR A 239 5.14 10.44 2.67
C THR A 239 6.06 11.27 3.53
N THR A 240 5.90 11.20 4.84
CA THR A 240 6.67 11.98 5.81
C THR A 240 7.90 11.24 6.31
N HIS A 241 7.78 9.92 6.51
CA HIS A 241 8.85 9.04 6.95
C HIS A 241 8.86 7.78 6.12
N ARG A 242 10.06 7.29 5.84
CA ARG A 242 10.26 6.06 5.09
C ARG A 242 11.55 5.37 5.54
N GLN A 243 11.45 4.06 5.82
CA GLN A 243 12.59 3.25 6.20
C GLN A 243 12.47 1.85 5.60
N ASN A 244 13.60 1.26 5.24
CA ASN A 244 13.70 -0.13 4.80
C ASN A 244 14.59 -0.90 5.77
N TYR A 245 14.21 -2.13 6.05
CA TYR A 245 14.91 -3.02 6.96
C TYR A 245 15.11 -4.38 6.30
N MET A 246 16.25 -5.01 6.58
CA MET A 246 16.45 -6.42 6.31
C MET A 246 16.01 -7.22 7.52
N LEU A 247 15.10 -8.17 7.32
CA LEU A 247 14.63 -9.07 8.36
C LEU A 247 15.28 -10.44 8.20
N PRO A 248 15.90 -10.99 9.25
CA PRO A 248 16.43 -12.34 9.19
C PRO A 248 15.31 -13.38 9.05
N PRO A 249 15.62 -14.61 8.59
CA PRO A 249 14.65 -15.69 8.55
C PRO A 249 14.16 -16.07 9.94
N ARG A 250 13.04 -16.77 10.00
CA ARG A 250 12.41 -17.17 11.29
C ARG A 250 13.37 -17.88 12.24
N ALA A 251 14.23 -18.73 11.70
CA ALA A 251 15.19 -19.48 12.50
C ALA A 251 16.16 -18.59 13.28
N HIS A 252 16.35 -17.34 12.84
CA HIS A 252 17.29 -16.40 13.46
C HIS A 252 16.57 -15.23 14.16
N ARG A 253 15.28 -15.38 14.45
CA ARG A 253 14.50 -14.36 15.16
C ARG A 253 14.27 -14.78 16.61
N SER A 254 14.90 -14.09 17.52
CA SER A 254 14.58 -14.15 18.95
C SER A 254 13.98 -12.82 19.40
N MET A 255 13.12 -12.87 20.43
CA MET A 255 12.61 -11.66 21.05
C MET A 255 13.49 -11.30 22.25
N PRO A 256 13.82 -9.99 22.44
CA PRO A 256 13.49 -8.82 21.62
C PRO A 256 14.44 -8.54 20.46
N LEU A 257 15.50 -9.28 20.33
CA LEU A 257 16.53 -9.08 19.32
C LEU A 257 16.68 -10.35 18.46
N ALA A 258 17.15 -10.19 17.23
CA ALA A 258 17.62 -11.33 16.45
C ALA A 258 18.85 -11.94 17.12
N ASP A 259 18.98 -13.26 17.07
CA ASP A 259 20.19 -13.92 17.52
C ASP A 259 21.34 -13.53 16.58
N LEU A 260 22.13 -12.59 17.01
CA LEU A 260 23.34 -12.13 16.32
C LEU A 260 24.60 -12.83 16.83
N LEU A 261 24.41 -13.85 17.66
CA LEU A 261 25.50 -14.57 18.32
C LEU A 261 25.72 -15.94 17.73
#